data_da0682881123ecd0bd6c5e2b20326511
#
_entry.id   da0682881123ecd0bd6c5e2b20326511
#
_cell.length_a   1.000
_cell.length_b   1.000
_cell.length_c   1.000
_cell.angle_alpha   90.00
_cell.angle_beta   90.00
_cell.angle_gamma   90.00
#
_symmetry.space_group_name_H-M   'P 1'
#
loop_
_entity.id
_entity.type
_entity.pdbx_description
1 polymer ?
#
loop_
_entity_poly.entity_id
_entity_poly.type
_entity_poly.pdbx_seq_one_letter_code
_entity_poly.pdbx_strand_id
1 'polypeptide(L)'
;MKDSDQKTNNEELAAIAQRLKELRKAKGYSNYEHIAFALEMSRSAYWRLETGANFELKTLIKICRLLEVSLEEFFKDIKIPASKNEKP
;
A
#
# COMPACT_ATOMS: atom_id res chain seq x y z
N MET A 1 7.28 21.64 -4.59
CA MET A 1 6.99 21.34 -4.19
C MET A 1 6.76 20.43 -3.97
N LYS A 2 6.56 20.34 -3.55
CA LYS A 2 6.12 19.35 -3.43
C LYS A 2 6.89 18.24 -3.74
N ASP A 3 7.75 18.21 -4.52
CA ASP A 3 8.50 17.14 -4.86
C ASP A 3 9.31 16.59 -3.73
N SER A 4 9.90 17.44 -2.95
CA SER A 4 10.70 16.97 -1.87
C SER A 4 9.87 16.28 -0.83
N ASP A 5 8.68 16.76 -0.61
CA ASP A 5 7.81 16.11 0.32
C ASP A 5 7.42 14.75 -0.18
N GLN A 6 7.20 14.64 -1.46
CA GLN A 6 6.83 13.40 -2.01
C GLN A 6 7.97 12.42 -1.94
N LYS A 7 9.19 12.88 -2.12
CA LYS A 7 10.26 12.02 -2.01
C LYS A 7 10.42 11.49 -0.63
N THR A 8 10.22 12.30 0.36
CA THR A 8 10.34 11.91 1.73
C THR A 8 9.35 10.81 2.05
N ASN A 9 8.16 10.93 1.53
CA ASN A 9 7.15 9.96 1.80
C ASN A 9 7.27 8.75 0.94
N ASN A 10 7.92 8.88 -0.17
CA ASN A 10 7.92 7.85 -1.16
C ASN A 10 8.58 6.57 -0.74
N GLU A 11 9.60 6.63 0.08
CA GLU A 11 10.26 5.41 0.46
C GLU A 11 9.34 4.50 1.24
N GLU A 12 8.62 5.07 2.16
CA GLU A 12 7.72 4.28 2.98
C GLU A 12 6.50 3.86 2.20
N LEU A 13 5.97 4.78 1.41
CA LEU A 13 4.82 4.42 0.60
C LEU A 13 5.18 3.40 -0.47
N ALA A 14 6.42 3.46 -0.97
CA ALA A 14 6.86 2.47 -1.94
C ALA A 14 6.96 1.09 -1.30
N ALA A 15 7.41 1.02 -0.05
CA ALA A 15 7.47 -0.26 0.63
C ALA A 15 6.08 -0.83 0.86
N ILE A 16 5.12 0.03 1.19
CA ILE A 16 3.75 -0.40 1.37
C ILE A 16 3.16 -0.86 0.04
N ALA A 17 3.47 -0.13 -1.03
CA ALA A 17 2.97 -0.51 -2.35
C ALA A 17 3.53 -1.86 -2.78
N GLN A 18 4.80 -2.10 -2.51
CA GLN A 18 5.42 -3.37 -2.86
C GLN A 18 4.79 -4.51 -2.06
N ARG A 19 4.51 -4.27 -0.79
CA ARG A 19 3.87 -5.28 0.03
C ARG A 19 2.47 -5.61 -0.51
N LEU A 20 1.74 -4.58 -0.90
CA LEU A 20 0.41 -4.79 -1.48
C LEU A 20 0.52 -5.65 -2.73
N LYS A 21 1.48 -5.37 -3.58
CA LYS A 21 1.65 -6.12 -4.80
C LYS A 21 1.95 -7.58 -4.51
N GLU A 22 2.80 -7.83 -3.54
CA GLU A 22 3.15 -9.19 -3.18
C GLU A 22 1.95 -9.95 -2.65
N LEU A 23 1.17 -9.30 -1.79
CA LEU A 23 0.00 -9.97 -1.23
C LEU A 23 -1.08 -10.18 -2.28
N ARG A 24 -1.22 -9.23 -3.19
CA ARG A 24 -2.17 -9.38 -4.28
C ARG A 24 -1.85 -10.62 -5.12
N LYS A 25 -0.58 -10.74 -5.49
CA LYS A 25 -0.19 -11.87 -6.30
C LYS A 25 -0.30 -13.18 -5.54
N ALA A 26 0.06 -13.15 -4.27
CA ALA A 26 -0.03 -14.36 -3.46
C ALA A 26 -1.47 -14.84 -3.32
N LYS A 27 -2.43 -13.90 -3.37
CA LYS A 27 -3.81 -14.28 -3.24
C LYS A 27 -4.42 -14.71 -4.58
N GLY A 28 -3.66 -14.55 -5.66
CA GLY A 28 -4.15 -15.01 -6.97
C GLY A 28 -4.68 -13.93 -7.87
N TYR A 29 -4.62 -12.67 -7.45
CA TYR A 29 -5.05 -11.60 -8.31
C TYR A 29 -3.89 -11.20 -9.21
N SER A 30 -3.86 -11.75 -10.40
CA SER A 30 -2.72 -11.56 -11.27
C SER A 30 -2.72 -10.22 -11.98
N ASN A 31 -3.83 -9.53 -12.03
CA ASN A 31 -3.85 -8.24 -12.68
C ASN A 31 -4.65 -7.25 -11.88
N TYR A 32 -4.53 -5.97 -12.23
CA TYR A 32 -5.15 -4.90 -11.50
C TYR A 32 -6.66 -4.89 -11.63
N GLU A 33 -7.16 -5.37 -12.75
CA GLU A 33 -8.59 -5.25 -12.98
C GLU A 33 -9.41 -6.08 -12.03
N HIS A 34 -8.96 -7.29 -11.77
CA HIS A 34 -9.72 -8.18 -10.91
C HIS A 34 -9.75 -7.68 -9.47
N ILE A 35 -8.62 -7.23 -8.96
CA ILE A 35 -8.61 -6.77 -7.59
C ILE A 35 -9.32 -5.43 -7.47
N ALA A 36 -9.18 -4.56 -8.46
CA ALA A 36 -9.87 -3.29 -8.43
C ALA A 36 -11.37 -3.50 -8.41
N PHE A 37 -11.84 -4.41 -9.25
CA PHE A 37 -13.26 -4.71 -9.31
C PHE A 37 -13.74 -5.20 -7.94
N ALA A 38 -13.00 -6.11 -7.33
CA ALA A 38 -13.39 -6.64 -6.03
C ALA A 38 -13.40 -5.57 -4.95
N LEU A 39 -12.58 -4.54 -5.10
CA LEU A 39 -12.52 -3.46 -4.14
C LEU A 39 -13.47 -2.32 -4.51
N GLU A 40 -14.17 -2.46 -5.63
CA GLU A 40 -15.06 -1.42 -6.10
C GLU A 40 -14.32 -0.13 -6.40
N MET A 41 -13.17 -0.26 -7.02
CA MET A 41 -12.33 0.86 -7.39
C MET A 41 -12.07 0.81 -8.88
N SER A 42 -11.72 1.93 -9.47
CA SER A 42 -11.30 1.91 -10.85
C SER A 42 -9.91 1.29 -10.93
N ARG A 43 -9.58 0.76 -12.09
CA ARG A 43 -8.29 0.17 -12.30
C ARG A 43 -7.19 1.18 -12.06
N SER A 44 -7.36 2.41 -12.52
CA SER A 44 -6.35 3.41 -12.35
C SER A 44 -6.22 3.85 -10.89
N ALA A 45 -7.31 3.88 -10.15
CA ALA A 45 -7.22 4.22 -8.73
C ALA A 45 -6.44 3.16 -7.98
N TYR A 46 -6.69 1.89 -8.30
CA TYR A 46 -5.95 0.82 -7.64
C TYR A 46 -4.48 0.86 -8.05
N TRP A 47 -4.22 1.08 -9.33
CA TRP A 47 -2.84 1.11 -9.82
C TRP A 47 -2.02 2.15 -9.07
N ARG A 48 -2.63 3.28 -8.74
CA ARG A 48 -1.91 4.30 -8.02
C ARG A 48 -1.47 3.82 -6.65
N LEU A 49 -2.24 2.96 -6.03
CA LEU A 49 -1.83 2.42 -4.74
C LEU A 49 -0.59 1.54 -4.87
N GLU A 50 -0.48 0.80 -5.95
CA GLU A 50 0.69 -0.04 -6.16
C GLU A 50 1.89 0.73 -6.69
N THR A 51 1.72 2.01 -6.98
CA THR A 51 2.84 2.81 -7.44
C THR A 51 3.28 3.82 -6.39
N GLY A 52 2.75 3.71 -5.19
CA GLY A 52 3.25 4.52 -4.10
C GLY A 52 2.39 5.68 -3.69
N ALA A 53 1.15 5.74 -4.17
CA ALA A 53 0.27 6.81 -3.74
C ALA A 53 -0.17 6.56 -2.30
N ASN A 54 -0.61 7.61 -1.67
CA ASN A 54 -1.09 7.51 -0.31
C ASN A 54 -2.39 6.73 -0.26
N PHE A 55 -2.58 5.95 0.78
CA PHE A 55 -3.81 5.19 0.98
C PHE A 55 -4.64 5.88 2.02
N GLU A 56 -5.94 5.85 1.85
CA GLU A 56 -6.80 6.13 2.97
C GLU A 56 -6.80 4.89 3.84
N LEU A 57 -6.86 5.08 5.11
CA LEU A 57 -6.84 3.96 6.04
C LEU A 57 -8.01 3.02 5.80
N LYS A 58 -9.18 3.55 5.51
CA LYS A 58 -10.31 2.67 5.29
C LYS A 58 -10.13 1.84 4.02
N THR A 59 -9.42 2.37 3.03
CA THR A 59 -9.12 1.60 1.84
C THR A 59 -8.16 0.47 2.18
N LEU A 60 -7.17 0.75 3.01
CA LEU A 60 -6.24 -0.28 3.43
C LEU A 60 -6.96 -1.39 4.19
N ILE A 61 -7.89 -1.04 5.06
CA ILE A 61 -8.64 -2.03 5.79
C ILE A 61 -9.45 -2.90 4.84
N LYS A 62 -10.05 -2.29 3.84
CA LYS A 62 -10.83 -3.01 2.87
C LYS A 62 -9.97 -3.98 2.10
N ILE A 63 -8.78 -3.55 1.72
CA ILE A 63 -7.85 -4.40 1.01
C ILE A 63 -7.43 -5.57 1.88
N CYS A 64 -7.13 -5.32 3.14
CA CYS A 64 -6.72 -6.41 4.03
C CYS A 64 -7.83 -7.44 4.19
N ARG A 65 -9.08 -6.98 4.26
CA ARG A 65 -10.18 -7.92 4.35
C ARG A 65 -10.28 -8.77 3.09
N LEU A 66 -10.15 -8.14 1.95
CA LEU A 66 -10.24 -8.87 0.70
C LEU A 66 -9.12 -9.90 0.59
N LEU A 67 -7.92 -9.51 0.99
CA LEU A 67 -6.78 -10.41 0.87
C LEU A 67 -6.66 -11.34 2.06
N GLU A 68 -7.54 -11.20 3.03
CA GLU A 68 -7.59 -12.08 4.19
C GLU A 68 -6.31 -12.04 5.00
N VAL A 69 -5.80 -10.83 5.19
CA VAL A 69 -4.65 -10.64 6.05
C VAL A 69 -5.00 -9.60 7.08
N SER A 70 -4.41 -9.69 8.25
CA SER A 70 -4.62 -8.68 9.27
C SER A 70 -3.75 -7.48 8.95
N LEU A 71 -4.01 -6.36 9.58
CA LEU A 71 -3.13 -5.20 9.41
C LEU A 71 -1.73 -5.54 9.89
N GLU A 72 -1.63 -6.32 10.95
CA GLU A 72 -0.35 -6.72 11.45
C GLU A 72 0.40 -7.54 10.41
N GLU A 73 -0.28 -8.45 9.78
CA GLU A 73 0.34 -9.28 8.77
C GLU A 73 0.74 -8.44 7.55
N PHE A 74 -0.10 -7.48 7.19
CA PHE A 74 0.20 -6.62 6.06
C PHE A 74 1.52 -5.89 6.28
N PHE A 75 1.74 -5.37 7.49
CA PHE A 75 2.93 -4.57 7.77
C PHE A 75 4.10 -5.38 8.30
N LYS A 76 3.97 -6.69 8.36
CA LYS A 76 4.94 -7.51 9.02
C LYS A 76 6.36 -7.30 8.56
N ASP A 77 6.60 -7.22 7.28
CA ASP A 77 7.94 -7.10 6.78
C ASP A 77 8.29 -5.70 6.32
N ILE A 78 7.44 -4.74 6.62
CA ILE A 78 7.71 -3.38 6.21
C ILE A 78 8.41 -2.67 7.34
N LYS A 79 9.56 -2.11 7.05
CA LYS A 79 10.32 -1.41 8.04
C LYS A 79 10.17 0.06 7.89
N ILE A 80 9.44 0.66 8.82
CA ILE A 80 9.26 2.09 8.82
C ILE A 80 9.79 2.55 10.15
N PRO A 81 11.06 2.80 10.25
CA PRO A 81 11.68 3.07 11.54
C PRO A 81 11.24 4.40 12.09
N ALA A 82 11.19 4.48 13.37
CA ALA A 82 10.95 5.75 14.00
C ALA A 82 12.09 6.66 13.67
N SER A 83 11.80 7.91 13.52
CA SER A 83 12.83 8.83 13.13
C SER A 83 13.69 9.15 14.31
N LYS A 84 14.97 8.88 14.24
CA LYS A 84 15.80 9.18 15.29
C LYS A 84 16.23 10.55 15.26
N ASN A 85 16.15 11.17 14.15
CA ASN A 85 16.55 12.53 14.02
C ASN A 85 15.64 13.47 14.65
N GLU A 86 14.46 13.05 14.85
CA GLU A 86 13.53 13.89 15.42
C GLU A 86 13.51 13.87 16.82
N LYS A 87 14.24 13.14 17.44
CA LYS A 87 14.18 13.08 18.72
C LYS A 87 14.72 14.11 19.18
N PRO A 88 14.33 14.66 19.94
CA PRO A 88 14.76 15.88 20.47
C PRO A 88 16.04 15.79 21.05
#